data_156af8dd0381c2350c4e8a6e392fc32f
#
_entry.id   156af8dd0381c2350c4e8a6e392fc32f
#
_cell.length_a   1.000
_cell.length_b   1.000
_cell.length_c   1.000
_cell.angle_alpha   90.00
_cell.angle_beta   90.00
_cell.angle_gamma   90.00
#
_symmetry.space_group_name_H-M   'P 1'
#
loop_
_entity.id
_entity.type
_entity.pdbx_description
1 polymer ?
#
loop_
_entity_poly.entity_id
_entity_poly.type
_entity_poly.pdbx_seq_one_letter_code
_entity_poly.pdbx_strand_id
1 'polypeptide(L)'
;MDILLYFTVHWGAMTDLANKQKPRWGKKFKDKRHWPSTNELYVVRGMYFLDLDWVENWDVELEEMNRGKVGHPYEFPESLIQLQGLWKAKNIPYRMIEGITRQLFNIAGLPAYNNYTTVCRRINRLDVQIRLPEGTVIELTFEDGTGFQAINGGEYLREKYGKKNRMWVQVVMLGDPKTKEPVGFEVNLVPSSEPESAIRQLENMIEQNIEVKGFGSDGAMDDKRLWNACDEYGINAVIKPDKDARSDGESPQRNWNVKYRNKHGYDKWAKKVGYGMRWPATEGIFSAIKRIFGEQLLARSDVGLVQEAGLKVWAYHRLKHGVVG
;
A
#
# COMPACT_ATOMS: atom_id res chain seq x y z
N MET A 1 -40.76 3.75 39.71
CA MET A 1 -41.59 3.46 38.53
C MET A 1 -40.63 3.14 37.41
N ASP A 2 -40.22 1.85 37.40
CA ASP A 2 -39.14 1.34 36.54
C ASP A 2 -39.70 0.94 35.19
N ILE A 3 -39.19 1.50 34.12
CA ILE A 3 -39.45 1.06 32.76
C ILE A 3 -38.24 0.27 32.28
N LEU A 4 -38.29 -1.04 32.53
CA LEU A 4 -37.40 -2.02 31.90
C LEU A 4 -37.93 -2.29 30.48
N LEU A 5 -37.28 -1.73 29.46
CA LEU A 5 -37.49 -2.09 28.06
C LEU A 5 -36.69 -3.35 27.74
N TYR A 6 -37.36 -4.48 27.65
CA TYR A 6 -36.78 -5.73 27.13
C TYR A 6 -36.65 -5.64 25.62
N PHE A 7 -35.40 -5.53 25.15
CA PHE A 7 -35.06 -5.86 23.77
C PHE A 7 -34.83 -7.37 23.65
N THR A 8 -35.84 -8.10 23.25
CA THR A 8 -35.71 -9.48 22.80
C THR A 8 -35.18 -9.45 21.35
N VAL A 9 -33.88 -9.64 21.17
CA VAL A 9 -33.31 -9.86 19.85
C VAL A 9 -33.60 -11.29 19.43
N HIS A 10 -34.43 -11.47 18.42
CA HIS A 10 -34.69 -12.77 17.79
C HIS A 10 -33.44 -13.22 17.02
N TRP A 11 -32.65 -14.10 17.61
CA TRP A 11 -31.47 -14.74 17.01
C TRP A 11 -31.78 -15.85 15.99
N GLY A 12 -33.04 -16.10 15.69
CA GLY A 12 -33.48 -17.23 14.86
C GLY A 12 -33.36 -17.06 13.34
N ALA A 13 -33.16 -15.82 12.83
CA ALA A 13 -33.27 -15.56 11.39
C ALA A 13 -31.91 -15.41 10.67
N MET A 14 -30.76 -15.41 11.39
CA MET A 14 -29.44 -15.19 10.80
C MET A 14 -28.73 -16.46 10.31
N THR A 15 -29.18 -17.64 10.69
CA THR A 15 -28.53 -18.89 10.34
C THR A 15 -28.85 -19.41 8.94
N ASP A 16 -29.98 -19.01 8.35
CA ASP A 16 -30.39 -19.51 7.03
C ASP A 16 -29.86 -18.71 5.83
N LEU A 17 -29.36 -17.49 6.01
CA LEU A 17 -28.78 -16.68 4.94
C LEU A 17 -27.33 -17.07 4.62
N ALA A 18 -26.61 -17.67 5.56
CA ALA A 18 -25.23 -18.09 5.37
C ALA A 18 -25.06 -19.30 4.43
N ASN A 19 -26.15 -20.02 4.15
CA ASN A 19 -26.07 -21.31 3.43
C ASN A 19 -26.46 -21.24 1.94
N LYS A 20 -26.80 -20.06 1.38
CA LYS A 20 -27.27 -19.96 -0.02
C LYS A 20 -26.32 -19.24 -0.98
N GLN A 21 -25.18 -18.75 -0.57
CA GLN A 21 -24.21 -18.21 -1.51
C GLN A 21 -23.39 -19.33 -2.15
N LYS A 22 -23.64 -19.62 -3.44
CA LYS A 22 -22.75 -20.44 -4.24
C LYS A 22 -21.34 -19.85 -4.15
N PRO A 23 -20.30 -20.64 -3.84
CA PRO A 23 -18.94 -20.12 -3.77
C PRO A 23 -18.59 -19.51 -5.11
N ARG A 24 -18.10 -18.25 -5.10
CA ARG A 24 -17.79 -17.43 -6.27
C ARG A 24 -16.89 -18.12 -7.31
N TRP A 25 -16.18 -19.17 -6.90
CA TRP A 25 -15.20 -19.92 -7.69
C TRP A 25 -15.44 -21.43 -7.72
N GLY A 26 -16.64 -21.90 -7.46
CA GLY A 26 -16.99 -23.34 -7.54
C GLY A 26 -16.32 -24.26 -6.53
N LYS A 27 -15.31 -23.80 -5.78
CA LYS A 27 -14.62 -24.58 -4.73
C LYS A 27 -14.76 -23.88 -3.38
N LYS A 28 -15.04 -24.64 -2.33
CA LYS A 28 -15.00 -24.14 -0.95
C LYS A 28 -13.59 -23.67 -0.64
N PHE A 29 -13.42 -22.38 -0.32
CA PHE A 29 -12.15 -21.87 0.22
C PHE A 29 -11.91 -22.54 1.58
N LYS A 30 -10.80 -23.24 1.72
CA LYS A 30 -10.35 -23.78 3.00
C LYS A 30 -9.28 -22.86 3.56
N ASP A 31 -9.60 -22.16 4.63
CA ASP A 31 -8.62 -21.35 5.34
C ASP A 31 -7.58 -22.24 6.01
N LYS A 32 -6.32 -22.05 5.64
CA LYS A 32 -5.17 -22.80 6.17
C LYS A 32 -4.35 -22.02 7.19
N ARG A 33 -4.80 -20.80 7.57
CA ARG A 33 -4.08 -19.99 8.55
C ARG A 33 -4.16 -20.61 9.93
N HIS A 34 -3.04 -20.53 10.65
CA HIS A 34 -3.04 -20.80 12.09
C HIS A 34 -3.56 -19.55 12.79
N TRP A 35 -4.84 -19.57 13.14
CA TRP A 35 -5.55 -18.40 13.67
C TRP A 35 -4.94 -17.80 14.94
N PRO A 36 -4.48 -18.59 15.95
CA PRO A 36 -3.82 -18.02 17.13
C PRO A 36 -2.64 -17.12 16.77
N SER A 37 -1.71 -17.60 15.95
CA SER A 37 -0.56 -16.80 15.49
C SER A 37 -0.98 -15.61 14.62
N THR A 38 -2.00 -15.79 13.78
CA THR A 38 -2.51 -14.71 12.92
C THR A 38 -3.15 -13.60 13.77
N ASN A 39 -3.90 -13.96 14.81
CA ASN A 39 -4.51 -12.99 15.72
C ASN A 39 -3.44 -12.23 16.51
N GLU A 40 -2.43 -12.93 17.02
CA GLU A 40 -1.32 -12.28 17.72
C GLU A 40 -0.60 -11.26 16.83
N LEU A 41 -0.32 -11.60 15.58
CA LEU A 41 0.23 -10.63 14.62
C LEU A 41 -0.64 -9.38 14.46
N TYR A 42 -1.97 -9.51 14.51
CA TYR A 42 -2.86 -8.34 14.46
C TYR A 42 -2.84 -7.54 15.75
N VAL A 43 -2.73 -8.18 16.89
CA VAL A 43 -2.59 -7.51 18.20
C VAL A 43 -1.28 -6.70 18.22
N VAL A 44 -0.15 -7.32 17.90
CA VAL A 44 1.15 -6.66 17.84
C VAL A 44 1.15 -5.45 16.91
N ARG A 45 0.50 -5.55 15.73
CA ARG A 45 0.35 -4.38 14.83
C ARG A 45 -0.36 -3.20 15.48
N GLY A 46 -1.25 -3.44 16.45
CA GLY A 46 -1.89 -2.37 17.21
C GLY A 46 -0.91 -1.60 18.08
N MET A 47 0.15 -2.24 18.58
CA MET A 47 1.16 -1.62 19.44
C MET A 47 1.93 -0.51 18.72
N TYR A 48 2.16 -0.66 17.39
CA TYR A 48 2.84 0.37 16.60
C TYR A 48 2.13 1.73 16.55
N PHE A 49 0.82 1.76 16.85
CA PHE A 49 0.09 3.02 16.95
C PHE A 49 0.38 3.78 18.26
N LEU A 50 1.13 3.16 19.19
CA LEU A 50 1.61 3.75 20.45
C LEU A 50 3.10 3.45 20.64
N ASP A 51 3.86 3.33 19.54
CA ASP A 51 5.32 3.25 19.61
C ASP A 51 5.88 4.54 20.21
N LEU A 52 6.61 4.42 21.31
CA LEU A 52 7.18 5.54 22.09
C LEU A 52 8.72 5.56 22.06
N ASP A 53 9.37 4.80 21.19
CA ASP A 53 10.84 4.74 21.07
C ASP A 53 11.45 6.12 20.76
N TRP A 54 10.66 6.99 20.12
CA TRP A 54 11.03 8.38 19.86
C TRP A 54 11.29 9.20 21.14
N VAL A 55 10.75 8.79 22.29
CA VAL A 55 10.96 9.48 23.57
C VAL A 55 12.40 9.27 24.04
N GLU A 56 12.88 8.04 23.97
CA GLU A 56 14.24 7.69 24.39
C GLU A 56 15.30 8.22 23.43
N ASN A 57 14.98 8.26 22.13
CA ASN A 57 15.90 8.68 21.07
C ASN A 57 15.79 10.18 20.72
N TRP A 58 15.01 10.95 21.46
CA TRP A 58 14.66 12.35 21.17
C TRP A 58 15.86 13.24 20.83
N ASP A 59 16.81 13.32 21.75
CA ASP A 59 17.96 14.24 21.61
C ASP A 59 18.93 13.76 20.51
N VAL A 60 19.18 12.46 20.44
CA VAL A 60 20.08 11.85 19.45
C VAL A 60 19.56 12.09 18.05
N GLU A 61 18.28 11.85 17.83
CA GLU A 61 17.65 12.03 16.52
C GLU A 61 17.62 13.50 16.11
N LEU A 62 17.30 14.40 17.03
CA LEU A 62 17.32 15.85 16.76
C LEU A 62 18.73 16.37 16.46
N GLU A 63 19.76 15.87 17.16
CA GLU A 63 21.16 16.23 16.85
C GLU A 63 21.53 15.80 15.43
N GLU A 64 21.19 14.58 15.04
CA GLU A 64 21.41 14.07 13.69
C GLU A 64 20.69 14.91 12.63
N MET A 65 19.39 15.14 12.83
CA MET A 65 18.55 15.91 11.90
C MET A 65 19.01 17.35 11.73
N ASN A 66 19.61 17.94 12.75
CA ASN A 66 20.07 19.32 12.73
C ASN A 66 21.55 19.49 12.36
N ARG A 67 22.32 18.41 12.24
CA ARG A 67 23.73 18.44 11.87
C ARG A 67 23.93 19.07 10.51
N GLY A 68 24.61 20.21 10.47
CA GLY A 68 24.87 20.96 9.23
C GLY A 68 23.66 21.65 8.62
N LYS A 69 22.50 21.66 9.30
CA LYS A 69 21.28 22.29 8.81
C LYS A 69 21.41 23.81 8.84
N VAL A 70 21.11 24.45 7.71
CA VAL A 70 20.99 25.91 7.62
C VAL A 70 19.54 26.33 7.87
N GLY A 71 19.35 27.35 8.69
CA GLY A 71 18.04 27.87 9.06
C GLY A 71 17.52 27.34 10.40
N HIS A 72 16.22 27.51 10.65
CA HIS A 72 15.61 27.11 11.93
C HIS A 72 15.77 25.58 12.17
N PRO A 73 16.27 25.15 13.33
CA PRO A 73 16.44 23.74 13.63
C PRO A 73 15.10 23.02 13.73
N TYR A 74 15.14 21.70 13.54
CA TYR A 74 14.01 20.85 13.88
C TYR A 74 13.88 20.75 15.40
N GLU A 75 12.67 20.85 15.90
CA GLU A 75 12.32 20.76 17.32
C GLU A 75 11.66 19.42 17.68
N PHE A 76 11.27 18.64 16.66
CA PHE A 76 10.57 17.37 16.84
C PHE A 76 11.23 16.31 15.96
N PRO A 77 11.52 15.11 16.52
CA PRO A 77 12.17 14.03 15.81
C PRO A 77 11.29 13.47 14.67
N GLU A 78 11.92 12.87 13.67
CA GLU A 78 11.24 12.29 12.52
C GLU A 78 10.39 11.07 12.91
N SER A 79 10.86 10.28 13.88
CA SER A 79 10.14 9.12 14.42
C SER A 79 8.79 9.50 15.04
N LEU A 80 8.69 10.64 15.74
CA LEU A 80 7.40 11.18 16.18
C LEU A 80 6.51 11.54 14.98
N ILE A 81 7.07 12.16 13.93
CA ILE A 81 6.31 12.51 12.73
C ILE A 81 5.83 11.25 12.00
N GLN A 82 6.64 10.19 11.98
CA GLN A 82 6.26 8.89 11.43
C GLN A 82 5.08 8.28 12.20
N LEU A 83 5.09 8.32 13.54
CA LEU A 83 3.96 7.89 14.37
C LEU A 83 2.70 8.70 14.05
N GLN A 84 2.82 10.02 13.97
CA GLN A 84 1.71 10.90 13.58
C GLN A 84 1.23 10.61 12.14
N GLY A 85 2.14 10.22 11.25
CA GLY A 85 1.84 9.72 9.88
C GLY A 85 0.99 8.45 9.89
N LEU A 86 1.28 7.49 10.78
CA LEU A 86 0.45 6.29 10.97
C LEU A 86 -0.98 6.65 11.41
N TRP A 87 -1.13 7.61 12.33
CA TRP A 87 -2.45 8.10 12.74
C TRP A 87 -3.16 8.82 11.59
N LYS A 88 -2.43 9.61 10.80
CA LYS A 88 -2.99 10.27 9.61
C LYS A 88 -3.44 9.27 8.55
N ALA A 89 -2.69 8.19 8.32
CA ALA A 89 -3.09 7.10 7.42
C ALA A 89 -4.43 6.46 7.84
N LYS A 90 -4.73 6.43 9.14
CA LYS A 90 -6.04 6.05 9.71
C LYS A 90 -7.10 7.13 9.62
N ASN A 91 -6.88 8.17 8.82
CA ASN A 91 -7.77 9.30 8.62
C ASN A 91 -8.03 10.15 9.88
N ILE A 92 -7.16 10.09 10.89
CA ILE A 92 -7.28 10.97 12.06
C ILE A 92 -6.99 12.42 11.60
N PRO A 93 -7.87 13.38 11.89
CA PRO A 93 -7.65 14.79 11.54
C PRO A 93 -6.44 15.40 12.28
N TYR A 94 -5.70 16.31 11.64
CA TYR A 94 -4.50 16.92 12.21
C TYR A 94 -4.72 17.56 13.61
N ARG A 95 -5.87 18.19 13.84
CA ARG A 95 -6.20 18.75 15.17
C ARG A 95 -6.41 17.68 16.24
N MET A 96 -6.94 16.51 15.85
CA MET A 96 -7.04 15.38 16.76
C MET A 96 -5.66 14.76 17.01
N ILE A 97 -4.79 14.68 16.00
CA ILE A 97 -3.39 14.27 16.16
C ILE A 97 -2.67 15.17 17.15
N GLU A 98 -2.83 16.48 17.07
CA GLU A 98 -2.30 17.41 18.08
C GLU A 98 -2.80 17.06 19.48
N GLY A 99 -4.11 16.83 19.64
CA GLY A 99 -4.69 16.46 20.94
C GLY A 99 -4.12 15.16 21.53
N ILE A 100 -3.96 14.13 20.69
CA ILE A 100 -3.32 12.85 21.08
C ILE A 100 -1.86 13.11 21.47
N THR A 101 -1.11 13.86 20.65
CA THR A 101 0.30 14.17 20.94
C THR A 101 0.43 14.97 22.24
N ARG A 102 -0.41 15.96 22.45
CA ARG A 102 -0.43 16.75 23.69
C ARG A 102 -0.57 15.85 24.93
N GLN A 103 -1.48 14.90 24.88
CA GLN A 103 -1.69 13.97 25.98
C GLN A 103 -0.50 13.02 26.18
N LEU A 104 0.12 12.53 25.09
CA LEU A 104 1.32 11.70 25.18
C LEU A 104 2.49 12.48 25.80
N PHE A 105 2.68 13.75 25.43
CA PHE A 105 3.71 14.61 26.02
C PHE A 105 3.49 14.84 27.51
N ASN A 106 2.25 15.01 27.94
CA ASN A 106 1.93 15.08 29.37
C ASN A 106 2.31 13.79 30.10
N ILE A 107 2.03 12.62 29.51
CA ILE A 107 2.37 11.31 30.11
C ILE A 107 3.89 11.10 30.14
N ALA A 108 4.59 11.46 29.05
CA ALA A 108 6.04 11.32 28.92
C ALA A 108 6.83 12.42 29.69
N GLY A 109 6.18 13.44 30.24
CA GLY A 109 6.83 14.54 30.95
C GLY A 109 7.62 15.47 30.02
N LEU A 110 7.28 15.56 28.73
CA LEU A 110 7.97 16.41 27.77
C LEU A 110 7.46 17.84 27.80
N PRO A 111 8.34 18.85 27.57
CA PRO A 111 8.00 20.27 27.81
C PRO A 111 7.12 20.90 26.72
N ALA A 112 7.16 20.38 25.50
CA ALA A 112 6.47 20.99 24.36
C ALA A 112 5.96 19.91 23.39
N TYR A 113 4.87 20.22 22.71
CA TYR A 113 4.28 19.39 21.64
C TYR A 113 4.15 20.18 20.33
N ASN A 114 4.14 19.46 19.20
CA ASN A 114 3.93 20.10 17.89
C ASN A 114 2.43 20.38 17.65
N ASN A 115 2.12 21.60 17.27
CA ASN A 115 0.76 22.00 16.91
C ASN A 115 0.34 21.40 15.57
N TYR A 116 -0.97 21.37 15.27
CA TYR A 116 -1.52 20.75 14.06
C TYR A 116 -0.97 21.35 12.75
N THR A 117 -0.53 22.59 12.72
CA THR A 117 0.06 23.22 11.52
C THR A 117 1.46 22.69 11.26
N THR A 118 2.24 22.47 12.31
CA THR A 118 3.56 21.82 12.24
C THR A 118 3.39 20.35 11.86
N VAL A 119 2.48 19.64 12.49
CA VAL A 119 2.13 18.24 12.13
C VAL A 119 1.77 18.14 10.66
N CYS A 120 0.85 18.97 10.18
CA CYS A 120 0.43 19.00 8.77
C CYS A 120 1.60 19.24 7.81
N ARG A 121 2.43 20.26 8.09
CA ARG A 121 3.60 20.57 7.24
C ARG A 121 4.64 19.48 7.23
N ARG A 122 4.92 18.87 8.38
CA ARG A 122 5.90 17.80 8.50
C ARG A 122 5.42 16.50 7.84
N ILE A 123 4.18 16.09 8.07
CA ILE A 123 3.60 14.89 7.44
C ILE A 123 3.54 15.07 5.90
N ASN A 124 3.19 16.25 5.38
CA ASN A 124 3.18 16.47 3.93
C ASN A 124 4.57 16.50 3.28
N ARG A 125 5.65 16.46 4.07
CA ARG A 125 7.04 16.37 3.63
C ARG A 125 7.73 15.08 4.07
N LEU A 126 7.03 14.23 4.81
CA LEU A 126 7.55 12.96 5.26
C LEU A 126 7.91 12.09 4.05
N ASP A 127 9.09 11.52 4.06
CA ASP A 127 9.47 10.53 3.06
C ASP A 127 8.70 9.23 3.33
N VAL A 128 7.76 8.93 2.44
CA VAL A 128 6.91 7.74 2.51
C VAL A 128 7.36 6.64 1.53
N GLN A 129 8.52 6.81 0.90
CA GLN A 129 9.07 5.78 0.01
C GLN A 129 9.43 4.52 0.81
N ILE A 130 9.20 3.37 0.19
CA ILE A 130 9.67 2.10 0.73
C ILE A 130 11.15 1.96 0.36
N ARG A 131 11.99 1.92 1.38
CA ARG A 131 13.43 1.71 1.21
C ARG A 131 13.76 0.31 1.68
N LEU A 132 14.17 -0.52 0.75
CA LEU A 132 14.66 -1.86 1.06
C LEU A 132 16.16 -1.78 1.40
N PRO A 133 16.67 -2.66 2.28
CA PRO A 133 18.10 -2.74 2.54
C PRO A 133 18.90 -3.01 1.26
N GLU A 134 20.07 -2.40 1.14
CA GLU A 134 21.00 -2.69 0.04
C GLU A 134 21.34 -4.18 -0.03
N GLY A 135 21.42 -4.73 -1.24
CA GLY A 135 21.63 -6.17 -1.46
C GLY A 135 20.38 -7.04 -1.24
N THR A 136 19.20 -6.43 -1.03
CA THR A 136 17.96 -7.19 -0.98
C THR A 136 17.71 -7.89 -2.31
N VAL A 137 17.33 -9.17 -2.24
CA VAL A 137 16.93 -9.98 -3.41
C VAL A 137 15.44 -10.19 -3.41
N ILE A 138 14.78 -9.71 -4.46
CA ILE A 138 13.35 -9.91 -4.72
C ILE A 138 13.22 -11.05 -5.74
N GLU A 139 12.80 -12.23 -5.29
CA GLU A 139 12.65 -13.40 -6.16
C GLU A 139 11.55 -13.19 -7.22
N LEU A 140 10.46 -12.54 -6.84
CA LEU A 140 9.34 -12.21 -7.74
C LEU A 140 8.53 -11.07 -7.16
N THR A 141 8.25 -10.08 -7.97
CA THR A 141 7.29 -9.01 -7.65
C THR A 141 6.20 -8.92 -8.70
N PHE A 142 5.02 -8.46 -8.30
CA PHE A 142 3.93 -8.19 -9.24
C PHE A 142 3.48 -6.75 -9.11
N GLU A 143 3.27 -6.15 -10.27
CA GLU A 143 2.72 -4.80 -10.40
C GLU A 143 1.21 -4.83 -10.59
N ASP A 144 0.55 -3.83 -10.03
CA ASP A 144 -0.86 -3.52 -10.29
C ASP A 144 -1.18 -2.08 -9.87
N GLY A 145 -2.17 -1.49 -10.52
CA GLY A 145 -2.68 -0.17 -10.22
C GLY A 145 -4.00 -0.18 -9.45
N THR A 146 -4.19 0.79 -8.58
CA THR A 146 -5.48 1.03 -7.94
C THR A 146 -5.78 2.51 -7.79
N GLY A 147 -7.07 2.87 -7.68
CA GLY A 147 -7.51 4.22 -7.37
C GLY A 147 -7.89 4.38 -5.89
N PHE A 148 -7.50 5.52 -5.31
CA PHE A 148 -8.06 6.04 -4.07
C PHE A 148 -8.96 7.23 -4.38
N GLN A 149 -10.14 7.27 -3.78
CA GLN A 149 -11.14 8.29 -4.06
C GLN A 149 -10.89 9.55 -3.21
N ALA A 150 -10.66 10.69 -3.86
CA ALA A 150 -10.63 11.98 -3.16
C ALA A 150 -12.06 12.45 -2.84
N ILE A 151 -12.32 12.74 -1.56
CA ILE A 151 -13.60 13.28 -1.10
C ILE A 151 -13.51 14.79 -1.03
N ASN A 152 -13.55 15.45 -2.17
CA ASN A 152 -13.56 16.91 -2.26
C ASN A 152 -14.98 17.42 -2.47
N GLY A 153 -15.65 17.82 -1.38
CA GLY A 153 -17.03 18.28 -1.39
C GLY A 153 -18.04 17.15 -1.60
N GLY A 154 -19.06 17.07 -0.77
CA GLY A 154 -20.04 15.98 -0.79
C GLY A 154 -20.75 15.82 -2.15
N GLU A 155 -21.36 14.68 -2.36
CA GLU A 155 -22.13 14.32 -3.56
C GLU A 155 -23.17 15.42 -3.93
N TYR A 156 -23.77 16.03 -2.93
CA TYR A 156 -24.69 17.17 -3.07
C TYR A 156 -24.07 18.38 -3.82
N LEU A 157 -22.83 18.75 -3.52
CA LEU A 157 -22.17 19.86 -4.24
C LEU A 157 -21.80 19.50 -5.68
N ARG A 158 -21.54 18.22 -5.94
CA ARG A 158 -21.27 17.72 -7.30
C ARG A 158 -22.52 17.74 -8.16
N GLU A 159 -23.63 17.26 -7.63
CA GLU A 159 -24.93 17.30 -8.32
C GLU A 159 -25.36 18.77 -8.58
N LYS A 160 -25.25 19.63 -7.56
CA LYS A 160 -25.66 21.02 -7.66
C LYS A 160 -24.81 21.87 -8.62
N TYR A 161 -23.50 21.61 -8.70
CA TYR A 161 -22.57 22.42 -9.51
C TYR A 161 -22.02 21.69 -10.74
N GLY A 162 -22.58 20.55 -11.09
CA GLY A 162 -22.30 19.85 -12.36
C GLY A 162 -20.92 19.18 -12.49
N LYS A 163 -20.15 19.04 -11.40
CA LYS A 163 -18.88 18.32 -11.40
C LYS A 163 -19.13 16.81 -11.44
N LYS A 164 -19.24 16.23 -12.62
CA LYS A 164 -19.60 14.82 -12.84
C LYS A 164 -18.51 13.81 -12.46
N ASN A 165 -17.24 14.20 -12.41
CA ASN A 165 -16.14 13.26 -12.23
C ASN A 165 -15.64 13.27 -10.79
N ARG A 166 -15.61 12.06 -10.18
CA ARG A 166 -14.89 11.83 -8.93
C ARG A 166 -13.40 11.91 -9.24
N MET A 167 -12.65 12.64 -8.41
CA MET A 167 -11.20 12.65 -8.53
C MET A 167 -10.64 11.36 -7.91
N TRP A 168 -9.85 10.65 -8.68
CA TRP A 168 -9.13 9.45 -8.25
C TRP A 168 -7.64 9.73 -8.25
N VAL A 169 -6.97 9.27 -7.23
CA VAL A 169 -5.52 9.26 -7.14
C VAL A 169 -5.07 7.84 -7.45
N GLN A 170 -4.27 7.67 -8.49
CA GLN A 170 -3.73 6.37 -8.89
C GLN A 170 -2.54 6.03 -7.99
N VAL A 171 -2.51 4.80 -7.52
CA VAL A 171 -1.33 4.20 -6.88
C VAL A 171 -0.95 2.98 -7.71
N VAL A 172 0.25 2.99 -8.24
CA VAL A 172 0.89 1.85 -8.92
C VAL A 172 1.89 1.22 -7.95
N MET A 173 1.74 -0.05 -7.65
CA MET A 173 2.49 -0.71 -6.58
C MET A 173 3.13 -2.00 -7.06
N LEU A 174 4.36 -2.22 -6.65
CA LEU A 174 5.05 -3.51 -6.72
C LEU A 174 4.86 -4.26 -5.41
N GLY A 175 4.34 -5.47 -5.49
CA GLY A 175 4.08 -6.32 -4.32
C GLY A 175 4.80 -7.66 -4.38
N ASP A 176 5.35 -8.09 -3.26
CA ASP A 176 5.95 -9.40 -3.11
C ASP A 176 4.87 -10.44 -2.75
N PRO A 177 4.68 -11.51 -3.55
CA PRO A 177 3.69 -12.54 -3.29
C PRO A 177 3.99 -13.39 -2.05
N LYS A 178 5.24 -13.51 -1.64
CA LYS A 178 5.69 -14.33 -0.51
C LYS A 178 5.44 -13.62 0.82
N THR A 179 5.94 -12.39 0.94
CA THR A 179 5.76 -11.57 2.16
C THR A 179 4.40 -10.90 2.21
N LYS A 180 3.76 -10.70 1.03
CA LYS A 180 2.52 -9.93 0.85
C LYS A 180 2.69 -8.49 1.33
N GLU A 181 3.81 -7.91 0.95
CA GLU A 181 4.20 -6.55 1.27
C GLU A 181 4.44 -5.74 -0.02
N PRO A 182 4.13 -4.45 0.00
CA PRO A 182 4.59 -3.57 -1.05
C PRO A 182 6.12 -3.43 -0.95
N VAL A 183 6.79 -3.53 -2.08
CA VAL A 183 8.25 -3.35 -2.21
C VAL A 183 8.61 -2.06 -2.91
N GLY A 184 7.64 -1.42 -3.57
CA GLY A 184 7.74 -0.12 -4.20
C GLY A 184 6.36 0.39 -4.59
N PHE A 185 6.23 1.70 -4.75
CA PHE A 185 5.00 2.30 -5.27
C PHE A 185 5.22 3.71 -5.81
N GLU A 186 4.34 4.12 -6.72
CA GLU A 186 4.18 5.49 -7.17
C GLU A 186 2.76 5.99 -6.95
N VAL A 187 2.60 7.29 -6.71
CA VAL A 187 1.31 7.95 -6.54
C VAL A 187 1.15 9.03 -7.60
N ASN A 188 0.09 8.95 -8.40
CA ASN A 188 -0.17 9.85 -9.52
C ASN A 188 -1.55 10.51 -9.39
N LEU A 189 -1.60 11.85 -9.47
CA LEU A 189 -2.85 12.63 -9.53
C LEU A 189 -3.53 12.49 -10.90
N VAL A 190 -2.73 12.45 -11.94
CA VAL A 190 -3.15 12.16 -13.30
C VAL A 190 -2.73 10.73 -13.59
N PRO A 191 -3.64 9.86 -14.06
CA PRO A 191 -3.29 8.49 -14.40
C PRO A 191 -2.08 8.46 -15.33
N SER A 192 -0.99 7.83 -14.89
CA SER A 192 0.18 7.57 -15.72
C SER A 192 0.04 6.20 -16.39
N SER A 193 0.86 5.98 -17.43
CA SER A 193 1.02 4.67 -18.02
C SER A 193 1.60 3.69 -16.99
N GLU A 194 0.87 2.65 -16.65
CA GLU A 194 1.33 1.64 -15.68
C GLU A 194 2.65 0.96 -16.13
N PRO A 195 2.84 0.59 -17.43
CA PRO A 195 4.13 0.08 -17.90
C PRO A 195 5.29 1.03 -17.65
N GLU A 196 5.11 2.33 -17.88
CA GLU A 196 6.17 3.33 -17.62
C GLU A 196 6.46 3.48 -16.13
N SER A 197 5.42 3.46 -15.30
CA SER A 197 5.58 3.48 -13.84
C SER A 197 6.34 2.23 -13.34
N ALA A 198 6.00 1.06 -13.87
CA ALA A 198 6.68 -0.19 -13.53
C ALA A 198 8.17 -0.14 -13.91
N ILE A 199 8.50 0.34 -15.12
CA ILE A 199 9.90 0.47 -15.57
C ILE A 199 10.66 1.41 -14.63
N ARG A 200 10.15 2.61 -14.35
CA ARG A 200 10.81 3.55 -13.42
C ARG A 200 11.02 2.95 -12.02
N GLN A 201 10.07 2.20 -11.50
CA GLN A 201 10.20 1.54 -10.19
C GLN A 201 11.28 0.44 -10.21
N LEU A 202 11.36 -0.34 -11.30
CA LEU A 202 12.42 -1.36 -11.47
C LEU A 202 13.80 -0.70 -11.60
N GLU A 203 13.94 0.35 -12.41
CA GLU A 203 15.17 1.13 -12.56
C GLU A 203 15.65 1.68 -11.21
N ASN A 204 14.75 2.30 -10.46
CA ASN A 204 15.06 2.84 -9.14
C ASN A 204 15.50 1.74 -8.14
N MET A 205 14.95 0.54 -8.21
CA MET A 205 15.40 -0.59 -7.38
C MET A 205 16.80 -1.04 -7.76
N ILE A 206 17.09 -1.13 -9.07
CA ILE A 206 18.41 -1.52 -9.58
C ILE A 206 19.47 -0.48 -9.17
N GLU A 207 19.15 0.81 -9.29
CA GLU A 207 20.04 1.91 -8.86
C GLU A 207 20.35 1.86 -7.35
N GLN A 208 19.44 1.31 -6.54
CA GLN A 208 19.63 1.08 -5.11
C GLN A 208 20.33 -0.25 -4.77
N ASN A 209 20.92 -0.94 -5.74
CA ASN A 209 21.52 -2.27 -5.57
C ASN A 209 20.55 -3.34 -5.06
N ILE A 210 19.28 -3.27 -5.46
CA ILE A 210 18.28 -4.29 -5.18
C ILE A 210 18.18 -5.22 -6.37
N GLU A 211 18.41 -6.50 -6.15
CA GLU A 211 18.30 -7.52 -7.20
C GLU A 211 16.85 -7.94 -7.37
N VAL A 212 16.26 -7.70 -8.55
CA VAL A 212 14.92 -8.18 -8.93
C VAL A 212 15.05 -9.33 -9.91
N LYS A 213 14.77 -10.57 -9.47
CA LYS A 213 14.88 -11.77 -10.31
C LYS A 213 13.66 -12.00 -11.19
N GLY A 214 12.49 -11.60 -10.74
CA GLY A 214 11.24 -11.80 -11.46
C GLY A 214 10.28 -10.63 -11.30
N PHE A 215 9.61 -10.28 -12.40
CA PHE A 215 8.58 -9.25 -12.45
C PHE A 215 7.34 -9.78 -13.17
N GLY A 216 6.17 -9.52 -12.64
CA GLY A 216 4.91 -9.91 -13.25
C GLY A 216 3.86 -8.82 -13.21
N SER A 217 2.89 -8.91 -14.12
CA SER A 217 1.75 -7.99 -14.18
C SER A 217 0.58 -8.62 -14.93
N ASP A 218 -0.52 -7.91 -15.04
CA ASP A 218 -1.69 -8.40 -15.78
C ASP A 218 -1.52 -8.28 -17.32
N GLY A 219 -2.58 -8.65 -18.07
CA GLY A 219 -2.52 -8.62 -19.54
C GLY A 219 -2.64 -7.21 -20.13
N ALA A 220 -3.08 -6.22 -19.37
CA ALA A 220 -3.09 -4.83 -19.81
C ALA A 220 -1.67 -4.26 -19.93
N MET A 221 -0.71 -4.94 -19.30
CA MET A 221 0.71 -4.61 -19.28
C MET A 221 1.53 -5.33 -20.37
N ASP A 222 0.92 -5.94 -21.40
CA ASP A 222 1.65 -6.54 -22.54
C ASP A 222 2.26 -5.46 -23.45
N ASP A 223 3.09 -4.59 -22.87
CA ASP A 223 3.81 -3.50 -23.54
C ASP A 223 5.22 -3.92 -23.92
N LYS A 224 5.62 -3.65 -25.18
CA LYS A 224 6.93 -4.03 -25.72
C LYS A 224 8.09 -3.44 -24.91
N ARG A 225 7.96 -2.19 -24.43
CA ARG A 225 9.01 -1.50 -23.65
C ARG A 225 9.26 -2.21 -22.33
N LEU A 226 8.19 -2.67 -21.66
CA LEU A 226 8.30 -3.39 -20.41
C LEU A 226 8.97 -4.76 -20.59
N TRP A 227 8.62 -5.51 -21.66
CA TRP A 227 9.30 -6.76 -21.98
C TRP A 227 10.78 -6.56 -22.30
N ASN A 228 11.10 -5.53 -23.10
CA ASN A 228 12.48 -5.21 -23.45
C ASN A 228 13.29 -4.79 -22.22
N ALA A 229 12.71 -3.99 -21.30
CA ALA A 229 13.35 -3.63 -20.04
C ALA A 229 13.64 -4.87 -19.17
N CYS A 230 12.70 -5.82 -19.07
CA CYS A 230 12.94 -7.08 -18.38
C CYS A 230 14.08 -7.90 -19.02
N ASP A 231 14.14 -7.95 -20.35
CA ASP A 231 15.23 -8.64 -21.07
C ASP A 231 16.59 -7.94 -20.82
N GLU A 232 16.61 -6.60 -20.87
CA GLU A 232 17.81 -5.78 -20.66
C GLU A 232 18.39 -5.94 -19.25
N TYR A 233 17.55 -5.93 -18.23
CA TYR A 233 17.96 -6.06 -16.83
C TYR A 233 18.08 -7.51 -16.36
N GLY A 234 17.83 -8.49 -17.23
CA GLY A 234 17.91 -9.92 -16.88
C GLY A 234 16.82 -10.38 -15.93
N ILE A 235 15.69 -9.66 -15.88
CA ILE A 235 14.52 -9.95 -15.04
C ILE A 235 13.63 -10.96 -15.74
N ASN A 236 13.23 -12.04 -15.05
CA ASN A 236 12.30 -13.01 -15.60
C ASN A 236 10.86 -12.44 -15.64
N ALA A 237 10.33 -12.18 -16.83
CA ALA A 237 9.03 -11.56 -17.02
C ALA A 237 7.87 -12.58 -16.94
N VAL A 238 6.92 -12.32 -16.04
CA VAL A 238 5.68 -13.11 -15.82
C VAL A 238 4.47 -12.25 -16.20
N ILE A 239 4.51 -11.68 -17.41
CA ILE A 239 3.46 -10.85 -17.94
C ILE A 239 2.53 -11.70 -18.81
N LYS A 240 1.21 -11.54 -18.65
CA LYS A 240 0.24 -12.26 -19.46
C LYS A 240 0.18 -11.65 -20.87
N PRO A 241 0.65 -12.34 -21.94
CA PRO A 241 0.54 -11.81 -23.28
C PRO A 241 -0.90 -11.61 -23.69
N ASP A 242 -1.16 -10.65 -24.56
CA ASP A 242 -2.48 -10.44 -25.16
C ASP A 242 -2.97 -11.68 -25.92
N LYS A 243 -4.29 -11.80 -26.05
CA LYS A 243 -4.91 -12.97 -26.69
C LYS A 243 -4.42 -13.18 -28.12
N ASP A 244 -4.26 -12.09 -28.85
CA ASP A 244 -3.86 -12.07 -30.26
C ASP A 244 -2.37 -11.71 -30.43
N ALA A 245 -1.58 -11.85 -29.37
CA ALA A 245 -0.15 -11.53 -29.38
C ALA A 245 0.62 -12.40 -30.38
N ARG A 246 1.46 -11.74 -31.20
CA ARG A 246 2.38 -12.39 -32.14
C ARG A 246 3.71 -12.69 -31.46
N SER A 247 4.39 -13.76 -31.90
CA SER A 247 5.64 -14.24 -31.32
C SER A 247 6.88 -13.93 -32.16
N ASP A 248 6.83 -12.82 -32.89
CA ASP A 248 7.85 -12.31 -33.81
C ASP A 248 8.39 -10.92 -33.38
N GLY A 249 8.21 -10.56 -32.10
CA GLY A 249 8.71 -9.31 -31.55
C GLY A 249 10.17 -9.37 -31.13
N GLU A 250 10.70 -8.24 -30.67
CA GLU A 250 12.10 -8.07 -30.26
C GLU A 250 12.45 -8.87 -28.99
N SER A 251 11.52 -8.90 -28.00
CA SER A 251 11.74 -9.58 -26.73
C SER A 251 11.72 -11.12 -26.87
N PRO A 252 12.80 -11.83 -26.61
CA PRO A 252 12.85 -13.28 -26.58
C PRO A 252 11.91 -13.88 -25.55
N GLN A 253 11.81 -13.27 -24.35
CA GLN A 253 10.95 -13.73 -23.27
C GLN A 253 9.47 -13.62 -23.69
N ARG A 254 9.06 -12.51 -24.28
CA ARG A 254 7.68 -12.34 -24.77
C ARG A 254 7.33 -13.38 -25.83
N ASN A 255 8.23 -13.56 -26.82
CA ASN A 255 8.04 -14.54 -27.90
C ASN A 255 7.87 -15.96 -27.35
N TRP A 256 8.68 -16.35 -26.34
CA TRP A 256 8.56 -17.63 -25.68
C TRP A 256 7.21 -17.78 -24.96
N ASN A 257 6.80 -16.76 -24.20
CA ASN A 257 5.54 -16.75 -23.45
C ASN A 257 4.33 -16.92 -24.40
N VAL A 258 4.32 -16.19 -25.53
CA VAL A 258 3.28 -16.30 -26.56
C VAL A 258 3.25 -17.70 -27.17
N LYS A 259 4.42 -18.21 -27.63
CA LYS A 259 4.53 -19.56 -28.21
C LYS A 259 4.08 -20.65 -27.23
N TYR A 260 4.54 -20.57 -25.97
CA TYR A 260 4.19 -21.55 -24.96
C TYR A 260 2.70 -21.55 -24.65
N ARG A 261 2.09 -20.35 -24.46
CA ARG A 261 0.66 -20.19 -24.21
C ARG A 261 -0.19 -20.71 -25.38
N ASN A 262 0.18 -20.35 -26.62
CA ASN A 262 -0.55 -20.80 -27.81
C ASN A 262 -0.49 -22.34 -28.00
N LYS A 263 0.65 -22.95 -27.69
CA LYS A 263 0.83 -24.41 -27.78
C LYS A 263 0.14 -25.19 -26.67
N HIS A 264 0.16 -24.69 -25.44
CA HIS A 264 -0.23 -25.47 -24.25
C HIS A 264 -1.50 -24.97 -23.55
N GLY A 265 -2.02 -23.80 -23.94
CA GLY A 265 -3.15 -23.14 -23.33
C GLY A 265 -2.78 -22.31 -22.08
N TYR A 266 -3.73 -21.44 -21.68
CA TYR A 266 -3.55 -20.49 -20.57
C TYR A 266 -3.22 -21.17 -19.24
N ASP A 267 -3.95 -22.20 -18.83
CA ASP A 267 -3.78 -22.83 -17.51
C ASP A 267 -2.39 -23.45 -17.33
N LYS A 268 -1.88 -24.10 -18.38
CA LYS A 268 -0.54 -24.69 -18.34
C LYS A 268 0.53 -23.61 -18.35
N TRP A 269 0.34 -22.55 -19.12
CA TRP A 269 1.23 -21.38 -19.13
C TRP A 269 1.26 -20.72 -17.75
N ALA A 270 0.11 -20.34 -17.19
CA ALA A 270 0.00 -19.69 -15.89
C ALA A 270 0.65 -20.49 -14.76
N LYS A 271 0.48 -21.83 -14.78
CA LYS A 271 1.15 -22.72 -13.83
C LYS A 271 2.67 -22.77 -14.05
N LYS A 272 3.13 -22.79 -15.32
CA LYS A 272 4.56 -22.87 -15.65
C LYS A 272 5.33 -21.64 -15.19
N VAL A 273 4.77 -20.44 -15.40
CA VAL A 273 5.42 -19.16 -15.06
C VAL A 273 5.10 -18.65 -13.65
N GLY A 274 4.23 -19.33 -12.90
CA GLY A 274 3.85 -18.91 -11.56
C GLY A 274 2.86 -17.73 -11.52
N TYR A 275 2.13 -17.45 -12.62
CA TYR A 275 1.22 -16.31 -12.75
C TYR A 275 0.14 -16.25 -11.67
N GLY A 276 -0.25 -17.39 -11.10
CA GLY A 276 -1.21 -17.46 -10.00
C GLY A 276 -0.80 -16.74 -8.71
N MET A 277 0.50 -16.40 -8.58
CA MET A 277 1.04 -15.63 -7.47
C MET A 277 0.73 -14.12 -7.57
N ARG A 278 0.20 -13.65 -8.71
CA ARG A 278 -0.19 -12.24 -8.90
C ARG A 278 -1.22 -11.79 -7.86
N TRP A 279 -2.30 -12.53 -7.70
CA TRP A 279 -3.41 -12.13 -6.83
C TRP A 279 -2.99 -11.79 -5.38
N PRO A 280 -2.21 -12.62 -4.65
CA PRO A 280 -1.78 -12.27 -3.30
C PRO A 280 -0.82 -11.08 -3.24
N ALA A 281 -0.06 -10.82 -4.31
CA ALA A 281 0.90 -9.73 -4.39
C ALA A 281 0.27 -8.37 -4.73
N THR A 282 -0.89 -8.36 -5.37
CA THR A 282 -1.54 -7.15 -5.87
C THR A 282 -2.89 -6.91 -5.20
N GLU A 283 -3.95 -7.52 -5.71
CA GLU A 283 -5.32 -7.36 -5.19
C GLU A 283 -5.41 -7.70 -3.70
N GLY A 284 -4.66 -8.70 -3.24
CA GLY A 284 -4.58 -9.09 -1.82
C GLY A 284 -4.02 -7.98 -0.94
N ILE A 285 -2.95 -7.32 -1.38
CA ILE A 285 -2.31 -6.22 -0.65
C ILE A 285 -3.21 -4.98 -0.69
N PHE A 286 -3.70 -4.57 -1.87
CA PHE A 286 -4.60 -3.43 -1.99
C PHE A 286 -5.89 -3.59 -1.18
N SER A 287 -6.48 -4.79 -1.19
CA SER A 287 -7.64 -5.09 -0.35
C SER A 287 -7.34 -4.94 1.14
N ALA A 288 -6.15 -5.36 1.58
CA ALA A 288 -5.72 -5.19 2.97
C ALA A 288 -5.50 -3.72 3.33
N ILE A 289 -4.80 -2.95 2.47
CA ILE A 289 -4.58 -1.51 2.66
C ILE A 289 -5.92 -0.77 2.78
N LYS A 290 -6.83 -0.97 1.81
CA LYS A 290 -8.13 -0.32 1.80
C LYS A 290 -9.01 -0.72 2.99
N ARG A 291 -8.92 -1.96 3.44
CA ARG A 291 -9.65 -2.43 4.63
C ARG A 291 -9.12 -1.81 5.92
N ILE A 292 -7.80 -1.66 6.04
CA ILE A 292 -7.16 -1.11 7.24
C ILE A 292 -7.30 0.41 7.30
N PHE A 293 -7.04 1.10 6.19
CA PHE A 293 -6.91 2.56 6.16
C PHE A 293 -8.06 3.27 5.43
N GLY A 294 -8.98 2.52 4.82
CA GLY A 294 -10.04 3.08 3.97
C GLY A 294 -9.52 3.48 2.58
N GLU A 295 -10.42 3.55 1.61
CA GLU A 295 -10.10 3.93 0.23
C GLU A 295 -10.31 5.43 -0.07
N GLN A 296 -10.77 6.19 0.93
CA GLN A 296 -11.08 7.61 0.79
C GLN A 296 -9.88 8.47 1.21
N LEU A 297 -9.63 9.55 0.46
CA LEU A 297 -8.65 10.58 0.78
C LEU A 297 -9.39 11.85 1.21
N LEU A 298 -9.00 12.40 2.36
CA LEU A 298 -9.64 13.56 2.99
C LEU A 298 -8.90 14.86 2.69
N ALA A 299 -7.69 14.81 2.16
CA ALA A 299 -6.90 15.96 1.79
C ALA A 299 -7.60 16.79 0.69
N ARG A 300 -7.35 18.10 0.66
CA ARG A 300 -7.93 19.03 -0.31
C ARG A 300 -6.92 19.55 -1.34
N SER A 301 -5.65 19.57 -0.99
CA SER A 301 -4.57 19.97 -1.89
C SER A 301 -3.98 18.76 -2.61
N ASP A 302 -3.44 18.99 -3.78
CA ASP A 302 -2.79 17.94 -4.60
C ASP A 302 -1.65 17.26 -3.85
N VAL A 303 -0.77 18.05 -3.21
CA VAL A 303 0.31 17.53 -2.35
C VAL A 303 -0.26 16.67 -1.23
N GLY A 304 -1.32 17.12 -0.56
CA GLY A 304 -1.95 16.37 0.52
C GLY A 304 -2.60 15.08 0.03
N LEU A 305 -3.18 15.05 -1.17
CA LEU A 305 -3.80 13.86 -1.76
C LEU A 305 -2.75 12.79 -2.09
N VAL A 306 -1.65 13.21 -2.74
CA VAL A 306 -0.52 12.32 -3.04
C VAL A 306 0.06 11.76 -1.75
N GLN A 307 0.32 12.63 -0.77
CA GLN A 307 0.90 12.23 0.50
C GLN A 307 -0.01 11.27 1.29
N GLU A 308 -1.32 11.56 1.34
CA GLU A 308 -2.28 10.72 2.07
C GLU A 308 -2.42 9.33 1.43
N ALA A 309 -2.39 9.23 0.09
CA ALA A 309 -2.38 7.95 -0.61
C ALA A 309 -1.08 7.17 -0.34
N GLY A 310 0.08 7.84 -0.45
CA GLY A 310 1.38 7.24 -0.15
C GLY A 310 1.50 6.78 1.30
N LEU A 311 1.02 7.58 2.26
CA LEU A 311 0.98 7.22 3.68
C LEU A 311 0.24 5.91 3.95
N LYS A 312 -0.84 5.60 3.22
CA LYS A 312 -1.59 4.35 3.43
C LYS A 312 -0.78 3.12 3.00
N VAL A 313 -0.04 3.21 1.90
CA VAL A 313 0.85 2.14 1.43
C VAL A 313 2.04 1.99 2.37
N TRP A 314 2.71 3.08 2.68
CA TRP A 314 3.84 3.13 3.61
C TRP A 314 3.45 2.61 5.00
N ALA A 315 2.32 3.05 5.55
CA ALA A 315 1.83 2.59 6.85
C ALA A 315 1.55 1.08 6.84
N TYR A 316 1.01 0.54 5.74
CA TYR A 316 0.81 -0.90 5.62
C TYR A 316 2.15 -1.65 5.64
N HIS A 317 3.15 -1.17 4.90
CA HIS A 317 4.49 -1.74 4.89
C HIS A 317 5.09 -1.72 6.31
N ARG A 318 5.06 -0.58 7.01
CA ARG A 318 5.54 -0.44 8.39
C ARG A 318 4.87 -1.41 9.36
N LEU A 319 3.55 -1.52 9.31
CA LEU A 319 2.79 -2.47 10.14
C LEU A 319 3.10 -3.94 9.84
N LYS A 320 3.62 -4.24 8.67
CA LYS A 320 4.04 -5.60 8.31
C LYS A 320 5.47 -5.89 8.75
N HIS A 321 6.38 -4.97 8.51
CA HIS A 321 7.79 -5.10 8.88
C HIS A 321 8.05 -5.03 10.37
N GLY A 322 7.41 -4.13 11.07
CA GLY A 322 7.61 -3.95 12.49
C GLY A 322 7.21 -5.14 13.37
N VAL A 323 6.58 -6.16 12.81
CA VAL A 323 6.23 -7.41 13.52
C VAL A 323 7.37 -8.44 13.47
N VAL A 324 8.45 -8.16 12.72
CA VAL A 324 9.55 -9.10 12.45
C VAL A 324 10.85 -8.67 13.15
N GLY A 325 10.83 -7.52 13.87
CA GLY A 325 11.95 -7.04 14.69
C GLY A 325 12.04 -7.72 16.03
#